data_69d64ee3114b819235a4a3969ddd218b
#
_entry.id   69d64ee3114b819235a4a3969ddd218b
#
_cell.length_a   1.000
_cell.length_b   1.000
_cell.length_c   1.000
_cell.angle_alpha   90.00
_cell.angle_beta   90.00
_cell.angle_gamma   90.00
#
_symmetry.space_group_name_H-M   'P 1'
#
loop_
_entity.id
_entity.type
_entity.pdbx_description
1 polymer ?
#
loop_
_entity_poly.entity_id
_entity_poly.type
_entity_poly.pdbx_seq_one_letter_code
_entity_poly.pdbx_strand_id
1 'polypeptide(L)'
;MTENLFDNLLHVKSLFRDRRALGHAFNPEKLPHRRDEVSALVNNLVEALRGHAPSNMNLYGRPGSGKTAVTRFVCRDLESKGAAEGCKIRTVEINCRNVDTKYRVLAEIGNKLADEGDEIIPFTGWPADKVFDRVRARMQARAGVHVIILDEIDHLVKKGKEGDDLLYRLTSLNIGVLEGAFCCVIGISNDLAFTEMLDPRVQSRLAPIDVVFAPYNAAQLEDVLRPRANRGIKADVLDEAVIPLCAALAAKEDGDARRALDLLRISVQQAEQNEVPLVGINHVRQAQNQLEFDQITPTIQDLPLQQKLVLFSIIINEKNGLSNISTGEVYGTYEMACYNAGEKPLTSRRVSSLIRGLDMAGIITAKTTSRGRHGMSKRINTCLPPAFDAVHIMRASEPVMDDVVSARYRLQNRL
;
A
#
# COMPACT_ATOMS: atom_id res chain seq x y z
N MET A 1 21.89 25.38 -32.24
CA MET A 1 22.28 24.84 -30.95
C MET A 1 20.99 24.38 -30.31
N THR A 2 20.79 23.10 -30.17
CA THR A 2 19.63 22.52 -29.47
C THR A 2 19.85 22.78 -27.98
N GLU A 3 19.06 23.71 -27.41
CA GLU A 3 19.00 23.86 -25.96
C GLU A 3 18.69 22.49 -25.35
N ASN A 4 19.49 22.09 -24.38
CA ASN A 4 19.28 20.85 -23.69
C ASN A 4 17.98 21.00 -22.87
N LEU A 5 17.01 20.10 -23.09
CA LEU A 5 15.69 20.13 -22.41
C LEU A 5 15.78 20.19 -20.88
N PHE A 6 16.92 19.85 -20.30
CA PHE A 6 17.15 19.85 -18.84
C PHE A 6 17.75 21.14 -18.30
N ASP A 7 18.32 22.03 -19.17
CA ASP A 7 19.03 23.23 -18.70
C ASP A 7 18.12 24.15 -17.90
N ASN A 8 16.89 24.39 -18.37
CA ASN A 8 15.92 25.26 -17.69
C ASN A 8 15.46 24.69 -16.34
N LEU A 9 15.45 23.37 -16.17
CA LEU A 9 15.03 22.71 -14.92
C LEU A 9 16.14 22.65 -13.88
N LEU A 10 17.41 22.60 -14.31
CA LEU A 10 18.58 22.57 -13.42
C LEU A 10 18.82 23.91 -12.72
N HIS A 11 18.33 25.01 -13.29
CA HIS A 11 18.48 26.37 -12.71
C HIS A 11 17.44 26.70 -11.63
N VAL A 12 16.38 25.87 -11.46
CA VAL A 12 15.39 26.07 -10.40
C VAL A 12 16.05 25.81 -9.04
N LYS A 13 16.01 26.81 -8.17
CA LYS A 13 16.62 26.73 -6.84
C LYS A 13 15.85 25.74 -5.98
N SER A 14 16.42 24.56 -5.75
CA SER A 14 15.74 23.54 -4.94
C SER A 14 15.42 24.03 -3.54
N LEU A 15 14.20 23.79 -3.06
CA LEU A 15 13.73 24.05 -1.70
C LEU A 15 14.10 22.91 -0.74
N PHE A 16 14.49 21.74 -1.28
CA PHE A 16 14.96 20.62 -0.48
C PHE A 16 16.42 20.80 -0.06
N ARG A 17 16.74 20.29 1.13
CA ARG A 17 18.11 20.01 1.60
C ARG A 17 18.48 18.56 1.31
N ASP A 18 17.63 17.61 1.68
CA ASP A 18 17.75 16.18 1.39
C ASP A 18 16.36 15.57 1.09
N ARG A 19 16.05 15.39 -0.19
CA ARG A 19 14.76 14.80 -0.62
C ARG A 19 14.53 13.40 -0.04
N ARG A 20 15.59 12.63 0.20
CA ARG A 20 15.51 11.26 0.73
C ARG A 20 14.94 11.25 2.15
N ALA A 21 15.13 12.33 2.92
CA ALA A 21 14.58 12.44 4.27
C ALA A 21 13.04 12.36 4.31
N LEU A 22 12.35 12.74 3.23
CA LEU A 22 10.89 12.63 3.10
C LEU A 22 10.43 11.34 2.37
N GLY A 23 11.36 10.50 1.93
CA GLY A 23 11.06 9.25 1.23
C GLY A 23 10.62 8.13 2.18
N HIS A 24 9.86 7.16 1.67
CA HIS A 24 9.36 6.00 2.44
C HIS A 24 10.48 5.03 2.85
N ALA A 25 11.57 4.98 2.09
CA ALA A 25 12.73 4.13 2.38
C ALA A 25 13.65 4.71 3.47
N PHE A 26 13.41 5.93 3.92
CA PHE A 26 14.23 6.54 4.95
C PHE A 26 13.99 5.88 6.31
N ASN A 27 15.07 5.46 6.96
CA ASN A 27 15.04 4.89 8.30
C ASN A 27 15.32 5.98 9.34
N PRO A 28 14.32 6.42 10.12
CA PRO A 28 14.50 7.45 11.13
C PRO A 28 15.29 6.91 12.33
N GLU A 29 16.06 7.80 12.98
CA GLU A 29 16.80 7.49 14.21
C GLU A 29 15.88 7.38 15.44
N LYS A 30 14.70 7.98 15.38
CA LYS A 30 13.69 7.96 16.45
C LYS A 30 12.33 7.68 15.84
N LEU A 31 11.52 6.89 16.55
CA LEU A 31 10.16 6.53 16.18
C LEU A 31 9.21 7.10 17.24
N PRO A 32 8.72 8.35 17.07
CA PRO A 32 7.81 8.95 18.03
C PRO A 32 6.52 8.13 18.11
N HIS A 33 5.92 8.08 19.31
CA HIS A 33 4.65 7.41 19.59
C HIS A 33 4.59 5.89 19.29
N ARG A 34 5.77 5.21 19.29
CA ARG A 34 5.90 3.77 19.09
C ARG A 34 6.72 3.08 20.19
N ARG A 35 6.75 3.69 21.39
CA ARG A 35 7.53 3.15 22.51
C ARG A 35 7.07 1.79 22.95
N ASP A 36 5.76 1.57 23.04
CA ASP A 36 5.18 0.33 23.52
C ASP A 36 5.43 -0.81 22.53
N GLU A 37 5.24 -0.54 21.24
CA GLU A 37 5.50 -1.51 20.17
C GLU A 37 7.00 -1.82 20.06
N VAL A 38 7.88 -0.82 20.14
CA VAL A 38 9.34 -1.02 20.20
C VAL A 38 9.70 -1.87 21.41
N SER A 39 9.15 -1.57 22.61
CA SER A 39 9.40 -2.33 23.85
C SER A 39 8.94 -3.78 23.72
N ALA A 40 7.78 -4.02 23.11
CA ALA A 40 7.28 -5.38 22.89
C ALA A 40 8.22 -6.21 22.01
N LEU A 41 8.72 -5.63 20.89
CA LEU A 41 9.69 -6.30 20.03
C LEU A 41 11.04 -6.54 20.76
N VAL A 42 11.55 -5.53 21.45
CA VAL A 42 12.84 -5.61 22.18
C VAL A 42 12.75 -6.68 23.27
N ASN A 43 11.68 -6.69 24.08
CA ASN A 43 11.48 -7.67 25.17
C ASN A 43 11.43 -9.11 24.66
N ASN A 44 10.91 -9.34 23.46
CA ASN A 44 10.91 -10.68 22.86
C ASN A 44 12.28 -11.00 22.22
N LEU A 45 12.81 -10.08 21.44
CA LEU A 45 14.04 -10.33 20.65
C LEU A 45 15.32 -10.32 21.51
N VAL A 46 15.29 -9.82 22.74
CA VAL A 46 16.44 -9.89 23.67
C VAL A 46 16.86 -11.33 23.95
N GLU A 47 15.95 -12.31 23.84
CA GLU A 47 16.29 -13.73 23.97
C GLU A 47 17.32 -14.19 22.93
N ALA A 48 17.34 -13.57 21.74
CA ALA A 48 18.36 -13.85 20.74
C ALA A 48 19.77 -13.47 21.22
N LEU A 49 19.93 -12.39 21.98
CA LEU A 49 21.20 -11.99 22.59
C LEU A 49 21.64 -12.93 23.72
N ARG A 50 20.67 -13.63 24.33
CA ARG A 50 20.94 -14.67 25.36
C ARG A 50 21.21 -16.04 24.76
N GLY A 51 21.17 -16.18 23.43
CA GLY A 51 21.33 -17.45 22.72
C GLY A 51 20.11 -18.35 22.74
N HIS A 52 18.93 -17.80 23.03
CA HIS A 52 17.68 -18.53 23.04
C HIS A 52 16.80 -18.17 21.82
N ALA A 53 15.87 -19.06 21.47
CA ALA A 53 14.88 -18.78 20.42
C ALA A 53 13.85 -17.72 20.88
N PRO A 54 13.75 -16.54 20.27
CA PRO A 54 12.63 -15.64 20.52
C PRO A 54 11.30 -16.27 20.09
N SER A 55 10.20 -15.88 20.70
CA SER A 55 8.86 -16.26 20.25
C SER A 55 8.55 -15.65 18.87
N ASN A 56 7.74 -16.31 18.07
CA ASN A 56 7.22 -15.69 16.85
C ASN A 56 6.33 -14.50 17.19
N MET A 57 6.22 -13.56 16.26
CA MET A 57 5.39 -12.35 16.46
C MET A 57 4.53 -12.07 15.23
N ASN A 58 3.35 -11.53 15.45
CA ASN A 58 2.53 -10.91 14.42
C ASN A 58 2.31 -9.44 14.71
N LEU A 59 2.59 -8.60 13.73
CA LEU A 59 2.44 -7.15 13.82
C LEU A 59 1.27 -6.73 12.92
N TYR A 60 0.23 -6.23 13.55
CA TYR A 60 -1.00 -5.82 12.86
C TYR A 60 -1.17 -4.31 12.84
N GLY A 61 -1.85 -3.80 11.84
CA GLY A 61 -2.28 -2.42 11.79
C GLY A 61 -2.48 -1.93 10.36
N ARG A 62 -3.11 -0.78 10.22
CA ARG A 62 -3.33 -0.16 8.90
C ARG A 62 -2.03 0.15 8.18
N PRO A 63 -2.04 0.31 6.84
CA PRO A 63 -0.90 0.85 6.11
C PRO A 63 -0.40 2.15 6.75
N GLY A 64 0.91 2.39 6.70
CA GLY A 64 1.52 3.61 7.25
C GLY A 64 1.51 3.76 8.78
N SER A 65 1.04 2.77 9.55
CA SER A 65 1.08 2.80 11.03
C SER A 65 2.48 2.59 11.63
N GLY A 66 3.50 2.33 10.81
CA GLY A 66 4.89 2.23 11.25
C GLY A 66 5.41 0.81 11.54
N LYS A 67 4.64 -0.25 11.28
CA LYS A 67 5.02 -1.65 11.53
C LYS A 67 6.42 -2.00 11.00
N THR A 68 6.61 -1.87 9.69
CA THR A 68 7.88 -2.18 9.01
C THR A 68 9.02 -1.27 9.51
N ALA A 69 8.74 0.00 9.80
CA ALA A 69 9.75 0.93 10.30
C ALA A 69 10.24 0.55 11.70
N VAL A 70 9.32 0.19 12.62
CA VAL A 70 9.66 -0.29 13.96
C VAL A 70 10.45 -1.60 13.89
N THR A 71 10.01 -2.55 13.07
CA THR A 71 10.68 -3.84 12.90
C THR A 71 12.12 -3.65 12.41
N ARG A 72 12.32 -2.85 11.35
CA ARG A 72 13.66 -2.55 10.82
C ARG A 72 14.54 -1.82 11.83
N PHE A 73 13.96 -0.89 12.58
CA PHE A 73 14.70 -0.16 13.63
C PHE A 73 15.20 -1.11 14.71
N VAL A 74 14.33 -1.94 15.28
CA VAL A 74 14.68 -2.89 16.35
C VAL A 74 15.64 -3.97 15.85
N CYS A 75 15.40 -4.52 14.64
CA CYS A 75 16.27 -5.57 14.08
C CYS A 75 17.68 -5.05 13.77
N ARG A 76 17.82 -3.82 13.27
CA ARG A 76 19.14 -3.21 13.07
C ARG A 76 19.91 -3.04 14.39
N ASP A 77 19.22 -2.56 15.43
CA ASP A 77 19.85 -2.40 16.75
C ASP A 77 20.20 -3.76 17.36
N LEU A 78 19.34 -4.77 17.17
CA LEU A 78 19.58 -6.15 17.59
C LEU A 78 20.85 -6.74 16.92
N GLU A 79 20.99 -6.59 15.60
CA GLU A 79 22.18 -7.07 14.87
C GLU A 79 23.45 -6.34 15.32
N SER A 80 23.37 -5.01 15.46
CA SER A 80 24.48 -4.19 15.93
C SER A 80 24.94 -4.60 17.35
N LYS A 81 23.98 -4.79 18.26
CA LYS A 81 24.27 -5.25 19.63
C LYS A 81 24.79 -6.69 19.62
N GLY A 82 24.18 -7.58 18.83
CA GLY A 82 24.64 -8.95 18.68
C GLY A 82 26.10 -9.04 18.21
N ALA A 83 26.46 -8.24 17.22
CA ALA A 83 27.84 -8.16 16.73
C ALA A 83 28.82 -7.70 17.83
N ALA A 84 28.42 -6.71 18.65
CA ALA A 84 29.22 -6.22 19.77
C ALA A 84 29.41 -7.25 20.90
N GLU A 85 28.41 -8.09 21.15
CA GLU A 85 28.43 -9.13 22.19
C GLU A 85 28.92 -10.49 21.67
N GLY A 86 29.32 -10.60 20.39
CA GLY A 86 29.73 -11.86 19.76
C GLY A 86 28.60 -12.85 19.49
N CYS A 87 27.33 -12.40 19.58
CA CYS A 87 26.17 -13.23 19.26
C CYS A 87 25.90 -13.22 17.75
N LYS A 88 25.69 -14.40 17.18
CA LYS A 88 25.38 -14.53 15.75
C LYS A 88 23.88 -14.35 15.53
N ILE A 89 23.49 -13.15 15.11
CA ILE A 89 22.11 -12.82 14.81
C ILE A 89 22.03 -12.32 13.37
N ARG A 90 21.05 -12.84 12.61
CA ARG A 90 20.78 -12.38 11.24
C ARG A 90 19.30 -12.12 11.07
N THR A 91 18.97 -10.99 10.46
CA THR A 91 17.61 -10.64 10.08
C THR A 91 17.46 -10.76 8.56
N VAL A 92 16.33 -11.36 8.12
CA VAL A 92 15.99 -11.53 6.72
C VAL A 92 14.59 -11.01 6.51
N GLU A 93 14.45 -9.93 5.76
CA GLU A 93 13.15 -9.32 5.42
C GLU A 93 12.72 -9.73 4.01
N ILE A 94 11.49 -10.25 3.88
CA ILE A 94 10.87 -10.64 2.62
C ILE A 94 9.52 -9.91 2.52
N ASN A 95 9.28 -9.20 1.40
CA ASN A 95 7.96 -8.66 1.10
C ASN A 95 7.13 -9.70 0.32
N CYS A 96 6.09 -10.23 0.96
CA CYS A 96 5.26 -11.30 0.41
C CYS A 96 4.32 -10.85 -0.72
N ARG A 97 4.19 -9.55 -0.96
CA ARG A 97 3.49 -9.04 -2.14
C ARG A 97 4.31 -9.20 -3.42
N ASN A 98 5.63 -9.02 -3.31
CA ASN A 98 6.55 -9.14 -4.45
C ASN A 98 6.98 -10.60 -4.67
N VAL A 99 7.05 -11.38 -3.58
CA VAL A 99 7.49 -12.78 -3.57
C VAL A 99 6.37 -13.60 -2.95
N ASP A 100 5.48 -14.07 -3.77
CA ASP A 100 4.14 -14.52 -3.39
C ASP A 100 3.92 -16.04 -3.44
N THR A 101 4.97 -16.83 -3.68
CA THR A 101 4.92 -18.30 -3.65
C THR A 101 5.87 -18.86 -2.61
N LYS A 102 5.48 -19.98 -1.98
CA LYS A 102 6.32 -20.71 -1.01
C LYS A 102 7.74 -20.92 -1.51
N TYR A 103 7.85 -21.38 -2.74
CA TYR A 103 9.14 -21.67 -3.37
C TYR A 103 10.05 -20.43 -3.43
N ARG A 104 9.52 -19.31 -3.98
CA ARG A 104 10.28 -18.09 -4.15
C ARG A 104 10.66 -17.45 -2.81
N VAL A 105 9.76 -17.50 -1.81
CA VAL A 105 10.06 -17.00 -0.46
C VAL A 105 11.21 -17.80 0.16
N LEU A 106 11.18 -19.14 0.10
CA LEU A 106 12.26 -19.99 0.60
C LEU A 106 13.58 -19.74 -0.15
N ALA A 107 13.53 -19.63 -1.48
CA ALA A 107 14.73 -19.33 -2.28
C ALA A 107 15.34 -17.97 -1.90
N GLU A 108 14.51 -16.95 -1.70
CA GLU A 108 14.99 -15.63 -1.29
C GLU A 108 15.55 -15.61 0.13
N ILE A 109 14.88 -16.29 1.09
CA ILE A 109 15.43 -16.48 2.44
C ILE A 109 16.82 -17.15 2.32
N GLY A 110 16.90 -18.24 1.57
CA GLY A 110 18.16 -18.95 1.39
C GLY A 110 19.25 -18.06 0.76
N ASN A 111 18.92 -17.29 -0.26
CA ASN A 111 19.89 -16.41 -0.94
C ASN A 111 20.35 -15.24 -0.06
N LYS A 112 19.46 -14.67 0.78
CA LYS A 112 19.84 -13.65 1.76
C LYS A 112 20.68 -14.21 2.92
N LEU A 113 20.60 -15.51 3.16
CA LEU A 113 21.47 -16.23 4.10
C LEU A 113 22.76 -16.73 3.45
N ALA A 114 22.96 -16.59 2.14
CA ALA A 114 24.16 -17.05 1.45
C ALA A 114 25.40 -16.25 1.85
N ASP A 115 26.56 -16.94 1.92
CA ASP A 115 27.88 -16.30 2.02
C ASP A 115 28.49 -16.10 0.63
N GLU A 116 29.59 -15.36 0.60
CA GLU A 116 30.40 -15.20 -0.60
C GLU A 116 30.89 -16.56 -1.10
N GLY A 117 30.52 -16.94 -2.33
CA GLY A 117 30.85 -18.24 -2.92
C GLY A 117 29.76 -19.34 -2.76
N ASP A 118 28.73 -19.09 -2.00
CA ASP A 118 27.59 -20.03 -1.92
C ASP A 118 26.81 -20.09 -3.25
N GLU A 119 26.38 -21.31 -3.63
CA GLU A 119 25.52 -21.53 -4.81
C GLU A 119 24.19 -20.80 -4.66
N ILE A 120 23.87 -19.92 -5.60
CA ILE A 120 22.59 -19.20 -5.61
C ILE A 120 21.43 -20.21 -5.84
N ILE A 121 20.42 -20.14 -4.98
CA ILE A 121 19.19 -20.93 -5.14
C ILE A 121 18.37 -20.29 -6.26
N PRO A 122 18.12 -21.01 -7.36
CA PRO A 122 17.34 -20.46 -8.46
C PRO A 122 15.87 -20.30 -8.03
N PHE A 123 15.19 -19.29 -8.61
CA PHE A 123 13.76 -19.04 -8.31
C PHE A 123 12.81 -20.05 -9.01
N THR A 124 13.33 -21.00 -9.77
CA THR A 124 12.59 -22.07 -10.44
C THR A 124 13.50 -23.27 -10.66
N GLY A 125 12.91 -24.46 -10.88
CA GLY A 125 13.62 -25.63 -11.39
C GLY A 125 14.11 -26.62 -10.34
N TRP A 126 14.35 -26.22 -9.09
CA TRP A 126 14.67 -27.19 -8.04
C TRP A 126 13.39 -27.75 -7.38
N PRO A 127 13.40 -28.98 -6.88
CA PRO A 127 12.34 -29.47 -5.99
C PRO A 127 12.24 -28.58 -4.75
N ALA A 128 11.02 -28.27 -4.29
CA ALA A 128 10.79 -27.41 -3.14
C ALA A 128 11.48 -27.91 -1.86
N ASP A 129 11.57 -29.23 -1.69
CA ASP A 129 12.25 -29.84 -0.55
C ASP A 129 13.77 -29.61 -0.61
N LYS A 130 14.38 -29.67 -1.79
CA LYS A 130 15.80 -29.31 -1.98
C LYS A 130 16.08 -27.85 -1.61
N VAL A 131 15.17 -26.94 -1.96
CA VAL A 131 15.30 -25.53 -1.57
C VAL A 131 15.23 -25.39 -0.06
N PHE A 132 14.26 -26.03 0.59
CA PHE A 132 14.11 -26.00 2.04
C PHE A 132 15.32 -26.60 2.76
N ASP A 133 15.84 -27.74 2.29
CA ASP A 133 17.04 -28.36 2.84
C ASP A 133 18.27 -27.45 2.71
N ARG A 134 18.40 -26.71 1.61
CA ARG A 134 19.47 -25.73 1.44
C ARG A 134 19.33 -24.54 2.43
N VAL A 135 18.11 -24.03 2.63
CA VAL A 135 17.83 -22.99 3.65
C VAL A 135 18.23 -23.49 5.03
N ARG A 136 17.77 -24.71 5.40
CA ARG A 136 18.10 -25.35 6.67
C ARG A 136 19.61 -25.49 6.86
N ALA A 137 20.30 -26.03 5.86
CA ALA A 137 21.76 -26.22 5.92
C ALA A 137 22.49 -24.88 6.13
N ARG A 138 22.04 -23.80 5.49
CA ARG A 138 22.62 -22.45 5.67
C ARG A 138 22.39 -21.89 7.08
N MET A 139 21.20 -22.11 7.64
CA MET A 139 20.93 -21.74 9.04
C MET A 139 21.79 -22.53 10.01
N GLN A 140 21.93 -23.84 9.81
CA GLN A 140 22.78 -24.70 10.65
C GLN A 140 24.27 -24.33 10.58
N ALA A 141 24.79 -24.10 9.39
CA ALA A 141 26.19 -23.70 9.20
C ALA A 141 26.56 -22.41 9.95
N ARG A 142 25.56 -21.63 10.30
CA ARG A 142 25.70 -20.34 11.00
C ARG A 142 25.00 -20.32 12.33
N ALA A 143 25.30 -21.29 13.19
CA ALA A 143 24.72 -21.37 14.54
C ALA A 143 24.44 -19.99 15.13
N GLY A 144 23.21 -19.78 15.65
CA GLY A 144 22.76 -18.49 16.15
C GLY A 144 21.27 -18.26 15.88
N VAL A 145 20.80 -17.02 15.94
CA VAL A 145 19.38 -16.70 15.79
C VAL A 145 19.11 -16.04 14.43
N HIS A 146 18.18 -16.62 13.68
CA HIS A 146 17.71 -16.11 12.40
C HIS A 146 16.30 -15.53 12.57
N VAL A 147 16.14 -14.23 12.41
CA VAL A 147 14.85 -13.53 12.47
C VAL A 147 14.34 -13.35 11.05
N ILE A 148 13.29 -14.07 10.69
CA ILE A 148 12.66 -14.02 9.37
C ILE A 148 11.45 -13.10 9.43
N ILE A 149 11.53 -11.97 8.75
CA ILE A 149 10.48 -10.96 8.68
C ILE A 149 9.71 -11.16 7.38
N LEU A 150 8.42 -11.49 7.49
CA LEU A 150 7.50 -11.65 6.36
C LEU A 150 6.56 -10.43 6.31
N ASP A 151 6.93 -9.42 5.53
CA ASP A 151 6.10 -8.23 5.35
C ASP A 151 4.97 -8.50 4.36
N GLU A 152 3.78 -7.96 4.63
CA GLU A 152 2.53 -8.21 3.89
C GLU A 152 2.19 -9.72 3.79
N ILE A 153 2.35 -10.44 4.92
CA ILE A 153 2.17 -11.91 5.01
C ILE A 153 0.76 -12.35 4.61
N ASP A 154 -0.25 -11.51 4.77
CA ASP A 154 -1.63 -11.79 4.37
C ASP A 154 -1.76 -12.08 2.87
N HIS A 155 -0.90 -11.53 2.01
CA HIS A 155 -0.87 -11.87 0.58
C HIS A 155 -0.49 -13.34 0.33
N LEU A 156 0.39 -13.88 1.14
CA LEU A 156 0.80 -15.29 1.05
C LEU A 156 -0.28 -16.23 1.59
N VAL A 157 -0.88 -15.88 2.74
CA VAL A 157 -1.91 -16.68 3.40
C VAL A 157 -3.21 -16.73 2.56
N LYS A 158 -3.61 -15.62 1.93
CA LYS A 158 -4.77 -15.58 1.03
C LYS A 158 -4.67 -16.53 -0.17
N LYS A 159 -3.47 -17.02 -0.51
CA LYS A 159 -3.26 -18.08 -1.52
C LYS A 159 -3.49 -19.49 -0.98
N GLY A 160 -3.87 -19.65 0.28
CA GLY A 160 -4.28 -20.90 0.91
C GLY A 160 -3.09 -21.80 1.25
N LYS A 161 -3.16 -23.09 0.89
CA LYS A 161 -2.22 -24.14 1.33
C LYS A 161 -0.71 -23.82 1.16
N GLU A 162 -0.32 -22.96 0.24
CA GLU A 162 1.09 -22.60 0.05
C GLU A 162 1.63 -21.75 1.21
N GLY A 163 0.81 -20.83 1.71
CA GLY A 163 1.15 -20.01 2.87
C GLY A 163 1.26 -20.84 4.15
N ASP A 164 0.27 -21.73 4.36
CA ASP A 164 0.27 -22.65 5.51
C ASP A 164 1.51 -23.54 5.53
N ASP A 165 1.86 -24.15 4.40
CA ASP A 165 3.01 -25.07 4.31
C ASP A 165 4.34 -24.32 4.53
N LEU A 166 4.47 -23.09 4.03
CA LEU A 166 5.66 -22.27 4.32
C LEU A 166 5.81 -21.99 5.80
N LEU A 167 4.75 -21.47 6.44
CA LEU A 167 4.78 -21.14 7.87
C LEU A 167 4.99 -22.38 8.73
N TYR A 168 4.36 -23.50 8.39
CA TYR A 168 4.58 -24.78 9.04
C TYR A 168 6.05 -25.21 8.98
N ARG A 169 6.68 -25.09 7.81
CA ARG A 169 8.10 -25.45 7.61
C ARG A 169 9.02 -24.53 8.40
N LEU A 170 8.82 -23.21 8.34
CA LEU A 170 9.65 -22.25 9.08
C LEU A 170 9.56 -22.46 10.59
N THR A 171 8.35 -22.65 11.12
CA THR A 171 8.14 -22.90 12.55
C THR A 171 8.62 -24.29 13.00
N SER A 172 8.70 -25.27 12.09
CA SER A 172 9.23 -26.59 12.40
C SER A 172 10.75 -26.61 12.57
N LEU A 173 11.47 -25.60 12.08
CA LEU A 173 12.93 -25.54 12.17
C LEU A 173 13.43 -25.56 13.63
N ASN A 174 12.68 -25.01 14.58
CA ASN A 174 13.05 -24.99 16.00
C ASN A 174 12.84 -26.33 16.72
N ILE A 175 12.21 -27.32 16.09
CA ILE A 175 11.85 -28.60 16.72
C ILE A 175 12.88 -29.67 16.33
N GLY A 176 14.05 -29.64 16.96
CA GLY A 176 15.08 -30.67 16.81
C GLY A 176 15.73 -30.76 15.42
N VAL A 177 15.53 -29.72 14.59
CA VAL A 177 16.02 -29.71 13.20
C VAL A 177 17.29 -28.89 13.06
N LEU A 178 17.44 -27.84 13.88
CA LEU A 178 18.63 -26.96 13.88
C LEU A 178 19.44 -27.19 15.15
N GLU A 179 20.65 -27.73 15.02
CA GLU A 179 21.60 -27.82 16.14
C GLU A 179 22.30 -26.47 16.32
N GLY A 180 22.08 -25.82 17.49
CA GLY A 180 22.69 -24.54 17.82
C GLY A 180 22.24 -23.34 16.98
N ALA A 181 21.19 -23.48 16.18
CA ALA A 181 20.57 -22.39 15.45
C ALA A 181 19.07 -22.32 15.76
N PHE A 182 18.50 -21.11 15.75
CA PHE A 182 17.11 -20.87 16.03
C PHE A 182 16.49 -19.98 14.95
N CYS A 183 15.17 -20.16 14.69
CA CYS A 183 14.41 -19.38 13.75
C CYS A 183 13.24 -18.70 14.49
N CYS A 184 13.13 -17.39 14.35
CA CYS A 184 11.99 -16.60 14.81
C CYS A 184 11.31 -15.98 13.57
N VAL A 185 9.98 -16.10 13.49
CA VAL A 185 9.18 -15.52 12.40
C VAL A 185 8.44 -14.28 12.92
N ILE A 186 8.61 -13.16 12.24
CA ILE A 186 7.84 -11.93 12.45
C ILE A 186 6.96 -11.71 11.23
N GLY A 187 5.64 -11.94 11.38
CA GLY A 187 4.64 -11.65 10.37
C GLY A 187 4.14 -10.21 10.48
N ILE A 188 4.14 -9.45 9.39
CA ILE A 188 3.57 -8.10 9.33
C ILE A 188 2.36 -8.15 8.40
N SER A 189 1.18 -7.76 8.92
CA SER A 189 -0.07 -7.77 8.16
C SER A 189 -0.85 -6.46 8.29
N ASN A 190 -1.58 -6.13 7.23
CA ASN A 190 -2.59 -5.08 7.24
C ASN A 190 -3.99 -5.64 7.59
N ASP A 191 -4.14 -6.96 7.66
CA ASP A 191 -5.39 -7.67 7.92
C ASP A 191 -5.34 -8.34 9.29
N LEU A 192 -6.20 -7.92 10.22
CA LEU A 192 -6.27 -8.48 11.58
C LEU A 192 -6.75 -9.93 11.59
N ALA A 193 -7.52 -10.32 10.58
CA ALA A 193 -8.13 -11.64 10.50
C ALA A 193 -7.27 -12.67 9.75
N PHE A 194 -6.05 -12.32 9.28
CA PHE A 194 -5.28 -13.24 8.45
C PHE A 194 -4.94 -14.56 9.15
N THR A 195 -4.76 -14.55 10.47
CA THR A 195 -4.50 -15.76 11.26
C THR A 195 -5.69 -16.71 11.29
N GLU A 196 -6.93 -16.21 11.17
CA GLU A 196 -8.13 -17.04 11.09
C GLU A 196 -8.19 -17.86 9.80
N MET A 197 -7.47 -17.43 8.77
CA MET A 197 -7.36 -18.13 7.50
C MET A 197 -6.33 -19.27 7.51
N LEU A 198 -5.45 -19.30 8.53
CA LEU A 198 -4.41 -20.32 8.66
C LEU A 198 -4.99 -21.66 9.14
N ASP A 199 -4.38 -22.77 8.68
CA ASP A 199 -4.66 -24.09 9.25
C ASP A 199 -4.43 -24.08 10.77
N PRO A 200 -5.35 -24.65 11.60
CA PRO A 200 -5.22 -24.67 13.05
C PRO A 200 -3.88 -25.23 13.57
N ARG A 201 -3.27 -26.15 12.83
CA ARG A 201 -1.95 -26.72 13.16
C ARG A 201 -0.85 -25.68 13.02
N VAL A 202 -0.94 -24.81 12.00
CA VAL A 202 0.00 -23.71 11.77
C VAL A 202 -0.17 -22.65 12.84
N GLN A 203 -1.42 -22.27 13.15
CA GLN A 203 -1.72 -21.33 14.24
C GLN A 203 -1.12 -21.80 15.56
N SER A 204 -1.35 -23.04 15.94
CA SER A 204 -0.83 -23.62 17.20
C SER A 204 0.70 -23.63 17.25
N ARG A 205 1.38 -23.86 16.13
CA ARG A 205 2.85 -23.85 16.07
C ARG A 205 3.44 -22.45 16.02
N LEU A 206 2.81 -21.56 15.27
CA LEU A 206 3.24 -20.18 15.18
C LEU A 206 3.16 -19.53 16.56
N ALA A 207 2.07 -19.78 17.31
CA ALA A 207 1.80 -19.29 18.68
C ALA A 207 2.39 -17.90 18.90
N PRO A 208 2.02 -16.90 18.08
CA PRO A 208 2.74 -15.64 18.03
C PRO A 208 2.36 -14.73 19.18
N ILE A 209 3.27 -13.80 19.50
CA ILE A 209 2.93 -12.62 20.30
C ILE A 209 2.35 -11.58 19.32
N ASP A 210 1.10 -11.19 19.55
CA ASP A 210 0.42 -10.22 18.72
C ASP A 210 0.69 -8.79 19.21
N VAL A 211 1.10 -7.91 18.28
CA VAL A 211 1.34 -6.49 18.53
C VAL A 211 0.50 -5.66 17.55
N VAL A 212 -0.39 -4.84 18.09
CA VAL A 212 -1.29 -4.01 17.29
C VAL A 212 -0.79 -2.58 17.19
N PHE A 213 -0.61 -2.10 15.97
CA PHE A 213 -0.21 -0.74 15.67
C PHE A 213 -1.45 0.12 15.38
N ALA A 214 -1.83 0.96 16.32
CA ALA A 214 -2.90 1.91 16.13
C ALA A 214 -2.54 2.95 15.04
N PRO A 215 -3.51 3.42 14.24
CA PRO A 215 -3.27 4.53 13.31
C PRO A 215 -2.85 5.79 14.07
N TYR A 216 -2.03 6.61 13.44
CA TYR A 216 -1.60 7.88 14.04
C TYR A 216 -2.74 8.91 14.04
N ASN A 217 -2.84 9.70 15.10
CA ASN A 217 -3.65 10.91 15.11
C ASN A 217 -2.87 12.11 14.54
N ALA A 218 -3.54 13.26 14.35
CA ALA A 218 -2.92 14.45 13.73
C ALA A 218 -1.71 14.95 14.51
N ALA A 219 -1.78 15.05 15.84
CA ALA A 219 -0.66 15.52 16.67
C ALA A 219 0.55 14.58 16.56
N GLN A 220 0.31 13.27 16.55
CA GLN A 220 1.38 12.28 16.38
C GLN A 220 2.02 12.36 14.99
N LEU A 221 1.22 12.62 13.94
CA LEU A 221 1.75 12.82 12.59
C LEU A 221 2.58 14.10 12.49
N GLU A 222 2.22 15.17 13.19
CA GLU A 222 3.07 16.36 13.27
C GLU A 222 4.43 16.04 13.86
N ASP A 223 4.46 15.28 14.96
CA ASP A 223 5.71 14.87 15.62
C ASP A 223 6.57 13.94 14.71
N VAL A 224 5.94 13.18 13.81
CA VAL A 224 6.63 12.40 12.78
C VAL A 224 7.16 13.30 11.66
N LEU A 225 6.38 14.30 11.22
CA LEU A 225 6.73 15.16 10.08
C LEU A 225 7.83 16.19 10.43
N ARG A 226 7.77 16.83 11.60
CA ARG A 226 8.70 17.92 11.97
C ARG A 226 10.19 17.54 11.86
N PRO A 227 10.67 16.43 12.45
CA PRO A 227 12.08 16.02 12.30
C PRO A 227 12.47 15.73 10.86
N ARG A 228 11.54 15.15 10.09
CA ARG A 228 11.73 14.80 8.68
C ARG A 228 11.82 16.07 7.81
N ALA A 229 10.93 17.06 8.07
CA ALA A 229 10.94 18.35 7.43
C ALA A 229 12.24 19.12 7.72
N ASN A 230 12.66 19.21 8.98
CA ASN A 230 13.88 19.89 9.38
C ASN A 230 15.15 19.31 8.72
N ARG A 231 15.17 18.00 8.47
CA ARG A 231 16.27 17.34 7.77
C ARG A 231 16.18 17.51 6.26
N GLY A 232 14.96 17.40 5.71
CA GLY A 232 14.73 17.31 4.27
C GLY A 232 14.54 18.64 3.54
N ILE A 233 14.08 19.68 4.24
CA ILE A 233 13.68 20.94 3.66
C ILE A 233 14.59 22.06 4.21
N LYS A 234 14.84 23.10 3.43
CA LYS A 234 15.61 24.28 3.87
C LYS A 234 14.83 25.06 4.91
N ALA A 235 15.56 25.80 5.76
CA ALA A 235 14.95 26.68 6.75
C ALA A 235 14.08 27.75 6.07
N ASP A 236 13.04 28.18 6.75
CA ASP A 236 12.16 29.30 6.37
C ASP A 236 11.40 29.11 5.04
N VAL A 237 11.30 27.85 4.58
CA VAL A 237 10.58 27.49 3.33
C VAL A 237 9.14 27.11 3.59
N LEU A 238 8.81 26.64 4.81
CA LEU A 238 7.46 26.16 5.16
C LEU A 238 6.72 27.23 5.98
N ASP A 239 5.49 27.55 5.55
CA ASP A 239 4.54 28.24 6.42
C ASP A 239 4.18 27.36 7.63
N GLU A 240 3.95 27.97 8.79
CA GLU A 240 3.66 27.25 10.05
C GLU A 240 2.45 26.31 9.95
N ALA A 241 1.48 26.62 9.10
CA ALA A 241 0.26 25.83 8.91
C ALA A 241 0.43 24.60 8.03
N VAL A 242 1.54 24.47 7.28
CA VAL A 242 1.74 23.38 6.30
C VAL A 242 1.82 22.02 6.98
N ILE A 243 2.67 21.88 7.98
CA ILE A 243 2.85 20.58 8.69
C ILE A 243 1.56 20.16 9.41
N PRO A 244 0.90 21.03 10.20
CA PRO A 244 -0.39 20.69 10.81
C PRO A 244 -1.46 20.30 9.81
N LEU A 245 -1.55 20.99 8.67
CA LEU A 245 -2.52 20.64 7.63
C LEU A 245 -2.24 19.29 6.98
N CYS A 246 -0.98 18.98 6.62
CA CYS A 246 -0.60 17.66 6.10
C CYS A 246 -0.96 16.55 7.10
N ALA A 247 -0.67 16.76 8.39
CA ALA A 247 -0.98 15.82 9.46
C ALA A 247 -2.49 15.62 9.63
N ALA A 248 -3.27 16.71 9.64
CA ALA A 248 -4.72 16.66 9.78
C ALA A 248 -5.40 15.92 8.61
N LEU A 249 -4.96 16.18 7.38
CA LEU A 249 -5.48 15.51 6.19
C LEU A 249 -5.19 14.01 6.21
N ALA A 250 -3.96 13.61 6.52
CA ALA A 250 -3.59 12.19 6.59
C ALA A 250 -4.28 11.47 7.77
N ALA A 251 -4.46 12.14 8.91
CA ALA A 251 -5.18 11.58 10.06
C ALA A 251 -6.67 11.35 9.76
N LYS A 252 -7.29 12.23 8.98
CA LYS A 252 -8.70 12.12 8.59
C LYS A 252 -8.95 10.91 7.68
N GLU A 253 -7.99 10.54 6.83
CA GLU A 253 -8.14 9.39 5.93
C GLU A 253 -7.93 8.09 6.71
N ASP A 254 -6.72 7.76 7.10
CA ASP A 254 -6.41 6.48 7.76
C ASP A 254 -5.30 6.59 8.83
N GLY A 255 -4.82 7.77 9.14
CA GLY A 255 -3.68 7.98 10.03
C GLY A 255 -2.38 7.43 9.46
N ASP A 256 -2.22 7.48 8.12
CA ASP A 256 -1.06 6.95 7.39
C ASP A 256 0.08 7.99 7.36
N ALA A 257 1.21 7.65 8.01
CA ALA A 257 2.41 8.49 8.02
C ALA A 257 3.06 8.63 6.63
N ARG A 258 2.91 7.63 5.74
CA ARG A 258 3.41 7.70 4.35
C ARG A 258 2.64 8.77 3.58
N ARG A 259 1.31 8.78 3.74
CA ARG A 259 0.43 9.80 3.13
C ARG A 259 0.79 11.21 3.60
N ALA A 260 1.04 11.38 4.90
CA ALA A 260 1.46 12.67 5.46
C ALA A 260 2.79 13.15 4.87
N LEU A 261 3.77 12.25 4.73
CA LEU A 261 5.07 12.55 4.11
C LEU A 261 4.93 12.86 2.61
N ASP A 262 4.08 12.16 1.87
CA ASP A 262 3.83 12.43 0.46
C ASP A 262 3.16 13.79 0.26
N LEU A 263 2.15 14.13 1.08
CA LEU A 263 1.54 15.45 1.06
C LEU A 263 2.59 16.56 1.23
N LEU A 264 3.45 16.45 2.24
CA LEU A 264 4.50 17.41 2.49
C LEU A 264 5.50 17.48 1.32
N ARG A 265 5.98 16.33 0.85
CA ARG A 265 6.95 16.23 -0.24
C ARG A 265 6.43 16.84 -1.54
N ILE A 266 5.19 16.50 -1.93
CA ILE A 266 4.56 17.03 -3.15
C ILE A 266 4.25 18.52 -3.00
N SER A 267 3.84 19.00 -1.81
CA SER A 267 3.63 20.43 -1.57
C SER A 267 4.90 21.25 -1.82
N VAL A 268 6.06 20.74 -1.39
CA VAL A 268 7.35 21.38 -1.67
C VAL A 268 7.70 21.33 -3.15
N GLN A 269 7.43 20.21 -3.82
CA GLN A 269 7.64 20.07 -5.28
C GLN A 269 6.76 21.04 -6.08
N GLN A 270 5.50 21.22 -5.68
CA GLN A 270 4.59 22.18 -6.31
C GLN A 270 5.09 23.62 -6.17
N ALA A 271 5.62 23.99 -5.01
CA ALA A 271 6.21 25.31 -4.79
C ALA A 271 7.48 25.52 -5.64
N GLU A 272 8.35 24.50 -5.75
CA GLU A 272 9.51 24.53 -6.64
C GLU A 272 9.09 24.72 -8.11
N GLN A 273 8.10 23.98 -8.59
CA GLN A 273 7.61 24.05 -9.98
C GLN A 273 6.99 25.42 -10.30
N ASN A 274 6.34 26.03 -9.30
CA ASN A 274 5.75 27.36 -9.43
C ASN A 274 6.75 28.50 -9.14
N GLU A 275 8.02 28.17 -8.88
CA GLU A 275 9.10 29.11 -8.53
C GLU A 275 8.77 29.98 -7.30
N VAL A 276 7.95 29.47 -6.38
CA VAL A 276 7.55 30.14 -5.15
C VAL A 276 8.48 29.77 -4.00
N PRO A 277 9.11 30.73 -3.30
CA PRO A 277 10.08 30.42 -2.26
C PRO A 277 9.47 29.90 -0.95
N LEU A 278 8.16 30.10 -0.73
CA LEU A 278 7.43 29.72 0.48
C LEU A 278 6.33 28.71 0.15
N VAL A 279 6.34 27.58 0.83
CA VAL A 279 5.29 26.57 0.72
C VAL A 279 4.13 26.95 1.65
N GLY A 280 2.95 27.20 1.11
CA GLY A 280 1.75 27.53 1.87
C GLY A 280 0.62 26.51 1.72
N ILE A 281 -0.51 26.77 2.36
CA ILE A 281 -1.72 25.93 2.38
C ILE A 281 -2.19 25.54 0.97
N ASN A 282 -2.11 26.46 0.00
CA ASN A 282 -2.54 26.19 -1.37
C ASN A 282 -1.74 25.04 -2.02
N HIS A 283 -0.43 24.97 -1.79
CA HIS A 283 0.40 23.88 -2.29
C HIS A 283 0.03 22.54 -1.66
N VAL A 284 -0.38 22.54 -0.36
CA VAL A 284 -0.89 21.32 0.30
C VAL A 284 -2.20 20.85 -0.33
N ARG A 285 -3.11 21.78 -0.66
CA ARG A 285 -4.36 21.43 -1.34
C ARG A 285 -4.13 20.90 -2.75
N GLN A 286 -3.20 21.48 -3.49
CA GLN A 286 -2.80 20.99 -4.80
C GLN A 286 -2.16 19.58 -4.69
N ALA A 287 -1.29 19.38 -3.71
CA ALA A 287 -0.69 18.07 -3.43
C ALA A 287 -1.74 17.02 -3.07
N GLN A 288 -2.75 17.36 -2.28
CA GLN A 288 -3.87 16.49 -1.96
C GLN A 288 -4.62 16.06 -3.24
N ASN A 289 -5.01 17.01 -4.07
CA ASN A 289 -5.70 16.73 -5.34
C ASN A 289 -4.84 15.85 -6.25
N GLN A 290 -3.53 16.11 -6.36
CA GLN A 290 -2.63 15.31 -7.16
C GLN A 290 -2.58 13.86 -6.65
N LEU A 291 -2.44 13.63 -5.35
CA LEU A 291 -2.40 12.28 -4.77
C LEU A 291 -3.72 11.53 -4.98
N GLU A 292 -4.86 12.22 -4.89
CA GLU A 292 -6.17 11.63 -5.19
C GLU A 292 -6.26 11.26 -6.68
N PHE A 293 -5.77 12.14 -7.59
CA PHE A 293 -5.75 11.87 -9.03
C PHE A 293 -4.84 10.70 -9.38
N ASP A 294 -3.66 10.64 -8.78
CA ASP A 294 -2.68 9.56 -9.01
C ASP A 294 -3.22 8.19 -8.56
N GLN A 295 -4.10 8.15 -7.56
CA GLN A 295 -4.76 6.91 -7.12
C GLN A 295 -5.92 6.48 -8.03
N ILE A 296 -6.72 7.43 -8.50
CA ILE A 296 -7.93 7.14 -9.28
C ILE A 296 -7.60 6.88 -10.76
N THR A 297 -6.60 7.57 -11.30
CA THR A 297 -6.24 7.49 -12.73
C THR A 297 -5.98 6.07 -13.21
N PRO A 298 -5.10 5.25 -12.58
CA PRO A 298 -4.86 3.89 -13.02
C PRO A 298 -6.13 3.03 -12.97
N THR A 299 -6.93 3.20 -11.92
CA THR A 299 -8.17 2.45 -11.75
C THR A 299 -9.13 2.69 -12.91
N ILE A 300 -9.24 3.95 -13.40
CA ILE A 300 -10.10 4.28 -14.54
C ILE A 300 -9.49 3.79 -15.84
N GLN A 301 -8.17 3.89 -16.01
CA GLN A 301 -7.48 3.40 -17.21
C GLN A 301 -7.66 1.90 -17.42
N ASP A 302 -7.60 1.13 -16.32
CA ASP A 302 -7.71 -0.34 -16.33
C ASP A 302 -9.15 -0.86 -16.40
N LEU A 303 -10.18 0.02 -16.33
CA LEU A 303 -11.56 -0.42 -16.48
C LEU A 303 -11.82 -1.04 -17.86
N PRO A 304 -12.50 -2.18 -17.96
CA PRO A 304 -13.02 -2.68 -19.24
C PRO A 304 -13.92 -1.67 -19.94
N LEU A 305 -13.94 -1.67 -21.28
CA LEU A 305 -14.72 -0.72 -22.09
C LEU A 305 -16.18 -0.58 -21.62
N GLN A 306 -16.86 -1.67 -21.35
CA GLN A 306 -18.25 -1.65 -20.89
C GLN A 306 -18.43 -0.94 -19.54
N GLN A 307 -17.44 -1.01 -18.63
CA GLN A 307 -17.45 -0.25 -17.38
C GLN A 307 -17.15 1.24 -17.62
N LYS A 308 -16.25 1.57 -18.55
CA LYS A 308 -15.98 2.95 -18.96
C LYS A 308 -17.26 3.60 -19.53
N LEU A 309 -18.00 2.89 -20.39
CA LEU A 309 -19.27 3.38 -20.93
C LEU A 309 -20.32 3.62 -19.85
N VAL A 310 -20.43 2.74 -18.83
CA VAL A 310 -21.33 2.93 -17.68
C VAL A 310 -20.87 4.14 -16.84
N LEU A 311 -19.58 4.26 -16.53
CA LEU A 311 -19.05 5.41 -15.78
C LEU A 311 -19.27 6.73 -16.52
N PHE A 312 -18.98 6.75 -17.83
CA PHE A 312 -19.27 7.89 -18.70
C PHE A 312 -20.73 8.30 -18.65
N SER A 313 -21.65 7.33 -18.71
CA SER A 313 -23.09 7.59 -18.64
C SER A 313 -23.52 8.24 -17.33
N ILE A 314 -22.91 7.84 -16.20
CA ILE A 314 -23.15 8.45 -14.90
C ILE A 314 -22.64 9.90 -14.91
N ILE A 315 -21.40 10.14 -15.36
CA ILE A 315 -20.80 11.47 -15.41
C ILE A 315 -21.59 12.43 -16.31
N ILE A 316 -22.03 11.96 -17.48
CA ILE A 316 -22.85 12.79 -18.40
C ILE A 316 -24.20 13.15 -17.78
N ASN A 317 -24.85 12.21 -17.10
CA ASN A 317 -26.10 12.49 -16.41
C ASN A 317 -25.92 13.54 -15.30
N GLU A 318 -24.81 13.49 -14.52
CA GLU A 318 -24.48 14.52 -13.53
C GLU A 318 -24.18 15.88 -14.18
N LYS A 319 -23.36 15.91 -15.25
CA LYS A 319 -23.09 17.14 -16.01
C LYS A 319 -24.34 17.79 -16.58
N ASN A 320 -25.37 16.98 -16.90
CA ASN A 320 -26.68 17.45 -17.35
C ASN A 320 -27.62 17.83 -16.18
N GLY A 321 -27.12 17.91 -14.95
CA GLY A 321 -27.85 18.40 -13.77
C GLY A 321 -28.67 17.33 -13.02
N LEU A 322 -28.52 16.05 -13.35
CA LEU A 322 -29.15 14.99 -12.58
C LEU A 322 -28.33 14.68 -11.32
N SER A 323 -29.01 14.58 -10.19
CA SER A 323 -28.47 14.09 -8.93
C SER A 323 -29.20 12.84 -8.49
N ASN A 324 -28.54 11.94 -7.74
CA ASN A 324 -29.16 10.71 -7.29
C ASN A 324 -29.73 9.87 -8.45
N ILE A 325 -28.92 9.64 -9.45
CA ILE A 325 -29.27 9.00 -10.70
C ILE A 325 -29.75 7.56 -10.46
N SER A 326 -30.87 7.18 -11.05
CA SER A 326 -31.39 5.81 -10.99
C SER A 326 -30.67 4.89 -11.97
N THR A 327 -30.70 3.58 -11.70
CA THR A 327 -30.15 2.58 -12.64
C THR A 327 -30.78 2.65 -14.03
N GLY A 328 -32.07 3.02 -14.12
CA GLY A 328 -32.79 3.18 -15.42
C GLY A 328 -32.24 4.38 -16.23
N GLU A 329 -32.00 5.52 -15.56
CA GLU A 329 -31.42 6.71 -16.21
C GLU A 329 -30.00 6.43 -16.70
N VAL A 330 -29.18 5.72 -15.89
CA VAL A 330 -27.84 5.26 -16.31
C VAL A 330 -27.96 4.34 -17.53
N TYR A 331 -28.88 3.39 -17.50
CA TYR A 331 -29.07 2.42 -18.60
C TYR A 331 -29.45 3.09 -19.92
N GLY A 332 -30.38 4.05 -19.92
CA GLY A 332 -30.76 4.77 -21.12
C GLY A 332 -29.59 5.56 -21.77
N THR A 333 -28.82 6.24 -20.94
CA THR A 333 -27.59 6.95 -21.42
C THR A 333 -26.50 5.97 -21.88
N TYR A 334 -26.37 4.83 -21.20
CA TYR A 334 -25.42 3.77 -21.57
C TYR A 334 -25.76 3.12 -22.93
N GLU A 335 -27.05 2.88 -23.25
CA GLU A 335 -27.43 2.37 -24.56
C GLU A 335 -27.02 3.33 -25.68
N MET A 336 -27.19 4.64 -25.48
CA MET A 336 -26.72 5.65 -26.44
C MET A 336 -25.18 5.66 -26.54
N ALA A 337 -24.50 5.51 -25.41
CA ALA A 337 -23.04 5.45 -25.41
C ALA A 337 -22.52 4.21 -26.15
N CYS A 338 -23.14 3.04 -25.96
CA CYS A 338 -22.82 1.83 -26.71
C CYS A 338 -23.04 2.00 -28.21
N TYR A 339 -24.15 2.61 -28.61
CA TYR A 339 -24.46 2.87 -30.03
C TYR A 339 -23.34 3.74 -30.65
N ASN A 340 -22.93 4.82 -29.99
CA ASN A 340 -21.87 5.71 -30.44
C ASN A 340 -20.50 5.04 -30.45
N ALA A 341 -20.28 4.05 -29.60
CA ALA A 341 -19.06 3.23 -29.56
C ALA A 341 -19.06 2.09 -30.59
N GLY A 342 -20.16 1.86 -31.33
CA GLY A 342 -20.30 0.68 -32.19
C GLY A 342 -20.44 -0.64 -31.45
N GLU A 343 -20.78 -0.58 -30.15
CA GLU A 343 -20.86 -1.73 -29.25
C GLU A 343 -22.31 -2.17 -28.98
N LYS A 344 -22.50 -3.46 -28.71
CA LYS A 344 -23.81 -3.97 -28.31
C LYS A 344 -24.06 -3.72 -26.82
N PRO A 345 -25.19 -3.09 -26.44
CA PRO A 345 -25.51 -2.87 -25.06
C PRO A 345 -25.73 -4.19 -24.30
N LEU A 346 -25.19 -4.28 -23.10
CA LEU A 346 -25.43 -5.39 -22.18
C LEU A 346 -26.81 -5.25 -21.54
N THR A 347 -27.35 -6.36 -20.99
CA THR A 347 -28.61 -6.35 -20.27
C THR A 347 -28.57 -5.47 -19.02
N SER A 348 -29.71 -4.87 -18.62
CA SER A 348 -29.81 -4.05 -17.40
C SER A 348 -29.33 -4.74 -16.13
N ARG A 349 -29.51 -6.08 -16.05
CA ARG A 349 -28.95 -6.89 -14.95
C ARG A 349 -27.41 -6.87 -14.94
N ARG A 350 -26.78 -6.97 -16.11
CA ARG A 350 -25.31 -6.92 -16.22
C ARG A 350 -24.79 -5.52 -15.91
N VAL A 351 -25.45 -4.46 -16.42
CA VAL A 351 -25.11 -3.07 -16.09
C VAL A 351 -25.22 -2.81 -14.59
N SER A 352 -26.23 -3.35 -13.91
CA SER A 352 -26.34 -3.29 -12.44
C SER A 352 -25.16 -3.96 -11.71
N SER A 353 -24.58 -5.01 -12.31
CA SER A 353 -23.35 -5.65 -11.80
C SER A 353 -22.13 -4.78 -12.02
N LEU A 354 -22.02 -4.11 -13.18
CA LEU A 354 -20.92 -3.17 -13.47
C LEU A 354 -20.96 -1.95 -12.53
N ILE A 355 -22.15 -1.40 -12.27
CA ILE A 355 -22.36 -0.33 -11.27
C ILE A 355 -21.89 -0.77 -9.88
N ARG A 356 -22.15 -2.02 -9.48
CA ARG A 356 -21.64 -2.55 -8.21
C ARG A 356 -20.11 -2.63 -8.20
N GLY A 357 -19.50 -3.02 -9.31
CA GLY A 357 -18.04 -3.03 -9.46
C GLY A 357 -17.43 -1.64 -9.32
N LEU A 358 -18.03 -0.61 -9.92
CA LEU A 358 -17.60 0.79 -9.77
C LEU A 358 -17.80 1.32 -8.34
N ASP A 359 -18.87 0.91 -7.65
CA ASP A 359 -19.14 1.24 -6.24
C ASP A 359 -18.08 0.59 -5.32
N MET A 360 -17.77 -0.69 -5.55
CA MET A 360 -16.71 -1.40 -4.82
C MET A 360 -15.32 -0.80 -5.06
N ALA A 361 -15.07 -0.25 -6.24
CA ALA A 361 -13.84 0.47 -6.58
C ALA A 361 -13.79 1.90 -5.98
N GLY A 362 -14.85 2.37 -5.33
CA GLY A 362 -14.93 3.70 -4.73
C GLY A 362 -15.04 4.86 -5.73
N ILE A 363 -15.25 4.57 -7.02
CA ILE A 363 -15.39 5.59 -8.08
C ILE A 363 -16.77 6.26 -8.02
N ILE A 364 -17.78 5.53 -7.59
CA ILE A 364 -19.17 6.00 -7.43
C ILE A 364 -19.72 5.57 -6.06
N THR A 365 -20.83 6.18 -5.65
CA THR A 365 -21.69 5.63 -4.59
C THR A 365 -23.01 5.16 -5.18
N ALA A 366 -23.46 3.93 -4.82
CA ALA A 366 -24.71 3.35 -5.30
C ALA A 366 -25.57 2.87 -4.12
N LYS A 367 -26.23 3.81 -3.41
CA LYS A 367 -27.08 3.50 -2.25
C LYS A 367 -28.43 2.96 -2.70
N THR A 368 -28.82 1.79 -2.19
CA THR A 368 -30.14 1.20 -2.44
C THR A 368 -31.21 1.91 -1.60
N THR A 369 -32.26 2.39 -2.24
CA THR A 369 -33.43 3.00 -1.58
C THR A 369 -34.67 2.21 -1.95
N SER A 370 -35.50 1.92 -0.95
CA SER A 370 -36.84 1.31 -1.18
C SER A 370 -37.82 2.37 -1.66
N ARG A 371 -38.57 2.07 -2.73
CA ARG A 371 -39.70 2.89 -3.21
C ARG A 371 -41.06 2.27 -2.81
N GLY A 372 -41.11 1.53 -1.71
CA GLY A 372 -42.33 0.85 -1.27
C GLY A 372 -42.83 -0.15 -2.31
N ARG A 373 -44.11 -0.02 -2.75
CA ARG A 373 -44.73 -0.91 -3.76
C ARG A 373 -44.05 -0.90 -5.13
N HIS A 374 -43.22 0.09 -5.43
CA HIS A 374 -42.52 0.25 -6.72
C HIS A 374 -41.12 -0.37 -6.75
N GLY A 375 -40.76 -1.18 -5.75
CA GLY A 375 -39.53 -1.95 -5.72
C GLY A 375 -38.33 -1.17 -5.16
N MET A 376 -37.12 -1.74 -5.34
CA MET A 376 -35.86 -1.15 -4.89
C MET A 376 -35.18 -0.41 -6.05
N SER A 377 -34.76 0.83 -5.82
CA SER A 377 -34.00 1.64 -6.76
C SER A 377 -32.66 2.03 -6.14
N LYS A 378 -31.63 2.20 -6.97
CA LYS A 378 -30.35 2.74 -6.51
C LYS A 378 -30.31 4.24 -6.78
N ARG A 379 -29.64 4.97 -5.87
CA ARG A 379 -29.23 6.36 -6.06
C ARG A 379 -27.75 6.38 -6.29
N ILE A 380 -27.34 6.81 -7.47
CA ILE A 380 -25.96 6.73 -7.96
C ILE A 380 -25.42 8.15 -8.11
N ASN A 381 -24.23 8.39 -7.58
CA ASN A 381 -23.48 9.63 -7.77
C ASN A 381 -21.99 9.29 -7.91
N THR A 382 -21.21 10.12 -8.61
CA THR A 382 -19.77 9.96 -8.64
C THR A 382 -19.13 10.37 -7.32
N CYS A 383 -18.00 9.73 -6.98
CA CYS A 383 -17.13 10.11 -5.85
C CYS A 383 -15.86 10.81 -6.34
N LEU A 384 -15.82 11.20 -7.60
CA LEU A 384 -14.66 11.81 -8.22
C LEU A 384 -14.46 13.25 -7.70
N PRO A 385 -13.22 13.68 -7.46
CA PRO A 385 -12.94 15.07 -7.10
C PRO A 385 -13.44 16.03 -8.19
N PRO A 386 -13.95 17.22 -7.84
CA PRO A 386 -14.56 18.14 -8.82
C PRO A 386 -13.64 18.56 -9.97
N ALA A 387 -12.32 18.62 -9.71
CA ALA A 387 -11.31 18.98 -10.72
C ALA A 387 -10.81 17.78 -11.54
N PHE A 388 -11.29 16.56 -11.25
CA PHE A 388 -10.81 15.33 -11.89
C PHE A 388 -11.54 15.07 -13.20
N ASP A 389 -10.83 15.09 -14.32
CA ASP A 389 -11.42 14.83 -15.64
C ASP A 389 -11.30 13.34 -16.02
N ALA A 390 -12.20 12.53 -15.47
CA ALA A 390 -12.30 11.11 -15.80
C ALA A 390 -12.58 10.86 -17.29
N VAL A 391 -13.28 11.77 -17.96
CA VAL A 391 -13.62 11.65 -19.39
C VAL A 391 -12.34 11.75 -20.24
N HIS A 392 -11.47 12.69 -19.90
CA HIS A 392 -10.17 12.81 -20.58
C HIS A 392 -9.32 11.53 -20.41
N ILE A 393 -9.29 10.96 -19.22
CA ILE A 393 -8.53 9.72 -18.92
C ILE A 393 -9.09 8.53 -19.70
N MET A 394 -10.41 8.40 -19.76
CA MET A 394 -11.07 7.34 -20.54
C MET A 394 -10.76 7.47 -22.03
N ARG A 395 -10.76 8.69 -22.59
CA ARG A 395 -10.38 8.96 -23.97
C ARG A 395 -8.92 8.58 -24.26
N ALA A 396 -8.02 8.95 -23.38
CA ALA A 396 -6.60 8.64 -23.52
C ALA A 396 -6.29 7.13 -23.46
N SER A 397 -7.10 6.37 -22.71
CA SER A 397 -6.92 4.93 -22.53
C SER A 397 -7.69 4.06 -23.51
N GLU A 398 -8.69 4.62 -24.23
CA GLU A 398 -9.60 3.87 -25.09
C GLU A 398 -10.03 4.75 -26.29
N PRO A 399 -9.47 4.53 -27.50
CA PRO A 399 -9.74 5.37 -28.68
C PRO A 399 -11.22 5.48 -29.05
N VAL A 400 -12.00 4.42 -28.84
CA VAL A 400 -13.46 4.40 -29.12
C VAL A 400 -14.22 5.44 -28.30
N MET A 401 -13.68 5.87 -27.17
CA MET A 401 -14.29 6.91 -26.33
C MET A 401 -14.31 8.29 -26.98
N ASP A 402 -13.51 8.55 -28.03
CA ASP A 402 -13.58 9.82 -28.78
C ASP A 402 -14.93 10.02 -29.46
N ASP A 403 -15.45 8.99 -30.11
CA ASP A 403 -16.76 9.02 -30.76
C ASP A 403 -17.89 9.15 -29.72
N VAL A 404 -17.77 8.43 -28.60
CA VAL A 404 -18.72 8.49 -27.49
C VAL A 404 -18.78 9.88 -26.88
N VAL A 405 -17.65 10.51 -26.59
CA VAL A 405 -17.58 11.82 -25.94
C VAL A 405 -18.04 12.96 -26.86
N SER A 406 -17.78 12.83 -28.16
CA SER A 406 -18.15 13.85 -29.17
C SER A 406 -19.64 13.85 -29.50
N ALA A 407 -20.36 12.80 -29.15
CA ALA A 407 -21.79 12.66 -29.44
C ALA A 407 -22.68 13.51 -28.49
N ARG A 408 -23.87 13.87 -28.96
CA ARG A 408 -24.86 14.60 -28.17
C ARG A 408 -25.76 13.62 -27.42
N TYR A 409 -25.89 13.77 -26.09
CA TYR A 409 -26.75 12.98 -25.23
C TYR A 409 -27.97 13.80 -24.83
N ARG A 410 -29.19 13.32 -25.19
CA ARG A 410 -30.44 13.89 -24.73
C ARG A 410 -30.92 13.14 -23.49
N LEU A 411 -31.18 13.87 -22.41
CA LEU A 411 -31.80 13.30 -21.23
C LEU A 411 -33.18 12.78 -21.53
N GLN A 412 -33.51 11.57 -21.04
CA GLN A 412 -34.94 11.18 -20.93
C GLN A 412 -35.53 12.03 -19.81
N ASN A 413 -36.59 12.82 -20.17
CA ASN A 413 -37.29 13.64 -19.17
C ASN A 413 -37.82 12.76 -18.05
N ARG A 414 -37.59 13.16 -16.80
CA ARG A 414 -38.27 12.56 -15.65
C ARG A 414 -39.77 12.83 -15.80
N LEU A 415 -40.59 11.81 -16.10
CA LEU A 415 -42.05 11.81 -16.02
C LEU A 415 -42.49 11.72 -14.56
#